data_6da37d034e94e643251e1c3725ee73fa
#
_entry.id   6da37d034e94e643251e1c3725ee73fa
#
_cell.length_a   1.000
_cell.length_b   1.000
_cell.length_c   1.000
_cell.angle_alpha   90.00
_cell.angle_beta   90.00
_cell.angle_gamma   90.00
#
_symmetry.space_group_name_H-M   'P 1'
#
loop_
_entity.id
_entity.type
_entity.pdbx_description
1 polymer ?
#
loop_
_entity_poly.entity_id
_entity_poly.type
_entity_poly.pdbx_seq_one_letter_code
_entity_poly.pdbx_strand_id
1 'polypeptide(L)'
;IPKLLKCLAKLPKGTFHSECRSSKHVLQDTSIKTFSKGFSMSTATATLTADERRVSDLVTELLTEFPPKSTDPVVFLGAQFDKGLAWVHFEEGFGGLGLNPKMQRVINERIYAEGAPNPVARNPIGHGMCGPTVAVWGSAEQKKRYLRPLFTGEEVWCQLFSEPGSGSDFAGLSAKGVRDGDEWIANGQKVWTTLAHLSRWGLLIVRTDSEAVKHAGMTAFVVDMQAPGVEVRPLYQITGEAEFNEVYFTDVRIPHSEMLGSVGDGWRVSLTTLMNERVSIGGAIPGKGSGAIRDAVKVWNSLSVDQRDPATRDELMKLWVRAELLRLTNIRASQNRKMGDPGPEGSIAKLAMAELHKDIYSFAVSMMGADGMLFPSGYQMIRPEHAMGLENPQKAFLRSRANSIEGGTSEVMRNILGERVLGLPGDVRVDRDMAWSKVPRN
;
A
#
# COMPACT_ATOMS: atom_id res chain seq x y z
N ILE A 1 0.16 27.47 19.30
CA ILE A 1 -0.18 28.78 18.74
C ILE A 1 0.84 29.86 19.17
N PRO A 2 1.36 29.96 20.42
CA PRO A 2 2.31 31.03 20.80
C PRO A 2 3.69 30.92 20.13
N LYS A 3 4.15 29.73 19.70
CA LYS A 3 5.45 29.57 19.03
C LYS A 3 5.40 29.83 17.52
N LEU A 4 4.24 29.68 16.87
CA LEU A 4 4.07 29.99 15.45
C LEU A 4 4.00 31.50 15.19
N LEU A 5 3.42 32.27 16.11
CA LEU A 5 3.35 33.72 16.02
C LEU A 5 4.69 34.44 16.21
N LYS A 6 5.68 33.79 16.84
CA LYS A 6 7.03 34.35 16.98
C LYS A 6 7.92 34.20 15.74
N CYS A 7 7.59 33.29 14.82
CA CYS A 7 8.32 33.14 13.56
C CYS A 7 7.86 34.13 12.47
N LEU A 8 6.62 34.60 12.52
CA LEU A 8 6.08 35.56 11.52
C LEU A 8 6.44 37.03 11.80
N ALA A 9 7.01 37.32 12.96
CA ALA A 9 7.37 38.70 13.37
C ALA A 9 8.78 39.15 12.92
N LYS A 10 9.51 38.38 12.15
CA LYS A 10 10.89 38.69 11.71
C LYS A 10 11.07 38.84 10.20
N LEU A 11 10.03 39.21 9.47
CA LEU A 11 10.18 39.60 8.06
C LEU A 11 10.21 41.15 7.94
N PRO A 12 11.18 41.74 7.22
CA PRO A 12 11.25 43.18 7.11
C PRO A 12 10.12 43.73 6.24
N LYS A 13 9.50 44.80 6.71
CA LYS A 13 8.48 45.58 6.00
C LYS A 13 9.13 46.31 4.83
N GLY A 14 8.90 45.87 3.61
CA GLY A 14 9.24 46.56 2.38
C GLY A 14 7.97 46.91 1.62
N THR A 15 7.78 48.17 1.40
CA THR A 15 6.68 48.87 0.74
C THR A 15 6.43 48.42 -0.69
N PHE A 16 5.18 48.06 -1.01
CA PHE A 16 4.67 48.00 -2.38
C PHE A 16 3.95 49.31 -2.67
N HIS A 17 4.49 50.10 -3.59
CA HIS A 17 3.76 51.17 -4.27
C HIS A 17 3.42 50.76 -5.69
N SER A 18 2.17 50.98 -6.02
CA SER A 18 1.53 50.81 -7.30
C SER A 18 2.15 51.71 -8.38
N GLU A 19 2.39 51.16 -9.58
CA GLU A 19 2.20 51.91 -10.82
C GLU A 19 1.84 50.97 -11.96
N CYS A 20 0.61 51.12 -12.42
CA CYS A 20 0.06 50.56 -13.64
C CYS A 20 0.10 51.70 -14.70
N ARG A 21 0.90 51.57 -15.75
CA ARG A 21 0.65 52.26 -17.03
C ARG A 21 1.26 51.54 -18.22
N SER A 22 0.42 51.35 -19.17
CA SER A 22 0.54 50.91 -20.55
C SER A 22 1.82 51.34 -21.29
N SER A 23 2.38 50.43 -22.09
CA SER A 23 2.93 50.75 -23.41
C SER A 23 2.95 49.52 -24.31
N LYS A 24 2.27 49.63 -25.43
CA LYS A 24 2.40 48.78 -26.62
C LYS A 24 3.68 49.13 -27.37
N HIS A 25 4.17 48.16 -28.14
CA HIS A 25 5.26 48.19 -29.13
C HIS A 25 6.68 47.97 -28.56
N VAL A 26 7.28 46.87 -28.92
CA VAL A 26 8.28 46.72 -30.01
C VAL A 26 8.71 45.22 -29.99
N LEU A 27 8.37 44.49 -31.04
CA LEU A 27 9.07 43.30 -31.46
C LEU A 27 10.32 43.76 -32.21
N GLN A 28 11.49 43.36 -31.76
CA GLN A 28 12.60 43.01 -32.64
C GLN A 28 13.83 42.59 -31.81
N ASP A 29 14.26 41.40 -32.10
CA ASP A 29 15.65 40.92 -32.16
C ASP A 29 16.56 41.16 -30.94
N THR A 30 16.72 40.11 -30.11
CA THR A 30 17.96 39.93 -29.37
C THR A 30 18.34 38.46 -29.31
N SER A 31 19.34 38.15 -30.11
CA SER A 31 20.12 36.92 -30.08
C SER A 31 20.40 36.43 -28.63
N ILE A 32 19.91 35.23 -28.31
CA ILE A 32 20.28 34.51 -27.10
C ILE A 32 21.76 34.13 -27.23
N LYS A 33 22.63 34.89 -26.60
CA LYS A 33 24.00 34.47 -26.34
C LYS A 33 23.95 33.32 -25.35
N THR A 34 24.22 32.15 -25.86
CA THR A 34 24.51 30.94 -25.10
C THR A 34 25.61 31.20 -24.08
N PHE A 35 25.24 31.36 -22.83
CA PHE A 35 26.18 31.25 -21.71
C PHE A 35 26.48 29.75 -21.49
N SER A 36 27.39 29.22 -22.30
CA SER A 36 28.08 27.96 -22.02
C SER A 36 29.25 28.27 -21.07
N LYS A 37 28.93 28.56 -19.79
CA LYS A 37 29.92 28.31 -18.75
C LYS A 37 29.77 26.84 -18.38
N GLY A 38 30.74 26.03 -18.79
CA GLY A 38 30.89 24.63 -18.43
C GLY A 38 30.85 24.50 -16.92
N PHE A 39 29.71 24.00 -16.45
CA PHE A 39 29.66 23.27 -15.19
C PHE A 39 30.31 21.91 -15.51
N SER A 40 31.62 21.83 -15.32
CA SER A 40 32.29 20.55 -15.19
C SER A 40 31.69 19.88 -13.98
N MET A 41 30.67 19.06 -14.21
CA MET A 41 30.31 18.00 -13.24
C MET A 41 31.55 17.11 -13.19
N SER A 42 32.36 17.31 -12.16
CA SER A 42 33.29 16.31 -11.70
C SER A 42 32.46 15.06 -11.48
N THR A 43 32.50 14.13 -12.43
CA THR A 43 32.10 12.75 -12.23
C THR A 43 33.15 12.15 -11.29
N ALA A 44 33.09 12.53 -10.01
CA ALA A 44 33.60 11.67 -8.98
C ALA A 44 32.85 10.37 -9.15
N THR A 45 33.48 9.37 -9.71
CA THR A 45 33.03 8.00 -9.75
C THR A 45 32.89 7.62 -8.28
N ALA A 46 31.69 7.77 -7.72
CA ALA A 46 31.41 7.38 -6.35
C ALA A 46 31.74 5.88 -6.30
N THR A 47 32.80 5.53 -5.58
CA THR A 47 33.22 4.14 -5.43
C THR A 47 32.09 3.44 -4.70
N LEU A 48 31.44 2.47 -5.36
CA LEU A 48 30.39 1.68 -4.76
C LEU A 48 30.87 1.06 -3.44
N THR A 49 30.04 1.09 -2.43
CA THR A 49 30.28 0.35 -1.18
C THR A 49 30.40 -1.15 -1.46
N ALA A 50 30.92 -1.91 -0.51
CA ALA A 50 31.00 -3.39 -0.65
C ALA A 50 29.61 -4.00 -0.89
N ASP A 51 28.59 -3.53 -0.17
CA ASP A 51 27.22 -4.00 -0.29
C ASP A 51 26.60 -3.63 -1.65
N GLU A 52 26.82 -2.41 -2.12
CA GLU A 52 26.35 -1.97 -3.45
C GLU A 52 27.00 -2.77 -4.58
N ARG A 53 28.28 -3.13 -4.45
CA ARG A 53 28.97 -4.03 -5.40
C ARG A 53 28.33 -5.40 -5.35
N ARG A 54 28.21 -6.02 -4.15
CA ARG A 54 27.58 -7.33 -3.96
C ARG A 54 26.19 -7.41 -4.62
N VAL A 55 25.35 -6.42 -4.37
CA VAL A 55 24.01 -6.34 -4.97
C VAL A 55 24.09 -6.21 -6.48
N SER A 56 24.98 -5.34 -6.98
CA SER A 56 25.18 -5.13 -8.42
C SER A 56 25.59 -6.40 -9.14
N ASP A 57 26.52 -7.16 -8.55
CA ASP A 57 27.03 -8.41 -9.11
C ASP A 57 25.93 -9.48 -9.14
N LEU A 58 25.21 -9.68 -8.03
CA LEU A 58 24.07 -10.60 -7.95
C LEU A 58 22.95 -10.29 -8.94
N VAL A 59 22.64 -8.99 -9.15
CA VAL A 59 21.65 -8.59 -10.16
C VAL A 59 22.16 -8.89 -11.57
N THR A 60 23.45 -8.69 -11.83
CA THR A 60 24.05 -9.01 -13.13
C THR A 60 24.03 -10.52 -13.40
N GLU A 61 24.37 -11.34 -12.41
CA GLU A 61 24.26 -12.79 -12.47
C GLU A 61 22.82 -13.23 -12.75
N LEU A 62 21.85 -12.72 -11.97
CA LEU A 62 20.43 -13.04 -12.17
C LEU A 62 19.97 -12.76 -13.59
N LEU A 63 20.27 -11.57 -14.13
CA LEU A 63 19.86 -11.17 -15.46
C LEU A 63 20.57 -11.96 -16.59
N THR A 64 21.80 -12.44 -16.31
CA THR A 64 22.58 -13.24 -17.26
C THR A 64 22.11 -14.69 -17.29
N GLU A 65 21.89 -15.29 -16.12
CA GLU A 65 21.47 -16.69 -15.99
C GLU A 65 19.98 -16.89 -16.33
N PHE A 66 19.15 -15.88 -16.02
CA PHE A 66 17.69 -15.90 -16.20
C PHE A 66 17.22 -14.64 -16.94
N PRO A 67 17.46 -14.50 -18.26
CA PRO A 67 17.00 -13.31 -18.99
C PRO A 67 15.47 -13.17 -18.93
N PRO A 68 14.90 -12.05 -18.41
CA PRO A 68 13.47 -11.93 -18.12
C PRO A 68 12.54 -12.16 -19.31
N LYS A 69 12.99 -11.79 -20.53
CA LYS A 69 12.19 -11.92 -21.76
C LYS A 69 12.00 -13.35 -22.25
N SER A 70 12.84 -14.28 -21.81
CA SER A 70 12.83 -15.69 -22.25
C SER A 70 12.66 -16.68 -21.09
N THR A 71 12.67 -16.21 -19.84
CA THR A 71 12.51 -17.04 -18.65
C THR A 71 11.07 -17.02 -18.19
N ASP A 72 10.54 -18.17 -17.79
CA ASP A 72 9.23 -18.24 -17.13
C ASP A 72 9.20 -17.31 -15.89
N PRO A 73 8.12 -16.54 -15.67
CA PRO A 73 8.02 -15.59 -14.57
C PRO A 73 8.24 -16.20 -13.18
N VAL A 74 7.74 -17.41 -12.93
CA VAL A 74 7.91 -18.09 -11.63
C VAL A 74 9.36 -18.52 -11.43
N VAL A 75 10.00 -19.02 -12.49
CA VAL A 75 11.42 -19.41 -12.46
C VAL A 75 12.30 -18.19 -12.21
N PHE A 76 12.04 -17.06 -12.89
CA PHE A 76 12.78 -15.82 -12.67
C PHE A 76 12.64 -15.33 -11.23
N LEU A 77 11.41 -15.24 -10.72
CA LEU A 77 11.15 -14.80 -9.34
C LEU A 77 11.75 -15.76 -8.32
N GLY A 78 11.73 -17.07 -8.60
CA GLY A 78 12.42 -18.06 -7.75
C GLY A 78 13.91 -17.80 -7.68
N ALA A 79 14.59 -17.60 -8.82
CA ALA A 79 16.01 -17.27 -8.85
C ALA A 79 16.33 -15.93 -8.18
N GLN A 80 15.46 -14.94 -8.32
CA GLN A 80 15.56 -13.65 -7.62
C GLN A 80 15.49 -13.85 -6.09
N PHE A 81 14.58 -14.69 -5.61
CA PHE A 81 14.44 -15.03 -4.19
C PHE A 81 15.69 -15.77 -3.69
N ASP A 82 16.14 -16.79 -4.41
CA ASP A 82 17.25 -17.66 -4.03
C ASP A 82 18.59 -16.88 -3.97
N LYS A 83 18.74 -15.82 -4.80
CA LYS A 83 19.89 -14.89 -4.73
C LYS A 83 19.74 -13.80 -3.65
N GLY A 84 18.66 -13.80 -2.84
CA GLY A 84 18.41 -12.82 -1.77
C GLY A 84 17.99 -11.43 -2.26
N LEU A 85 17.52 -11.33 -3.51
CA LEU A 85 17.13 -10.07 -4.15
C LEU A 85 15.62 -9.78 -4.10
N ALA A 86 14.85 -10.64 -3.41
CA ALA A 86 13.39 -10.51 -3.28
C ALA A 86 13.01 -9.38 -2.32
N TRP A 87 13.51 -9.43 -1.11
CA TRP A 87 13.42 -8.42 -0.06
C TRP A 87 14.80 -8.25 0.57
N VAL A 88 15.63 -7.41 0.00
CA VAL A 88 17.07 -7.30 0.32
C VAL A 88 17.39 -7.18 1.81
N HIS A 89 16.44 -6.68 2.60
CA HIS A 89 16.56 -6.46 4.04
C HIS A 89 16.14 -7.67 4.90
N PHE A 90 15.55 -8.71 4.30
CA PHE A 90 15.28 -9.94 5.03
C PHE A 90 16.58 -10.71 5.29
N GLU A 91 16.53 -11.65 6.22
CA GLU A 91 17.64 -12.52 6.57
C GLU A 91 18.11 -13.33 5.34
N GLU A 92 19.41 -13.64 5.30
CA GLU A 92 19.98 -14.54 4.28
C GLU A 92 19.32 -15.93 4.35
N GLY A 93 19.03 -16.50 3.18
CA GLY A 93 18.29 -17.75 3.05
C GLY A 93 16.77 -17.62 3.04
N PHE A 94 16.23 -16.42 3.35
CA PHE A 94 14.79 -16.14 3.35
C PHE A 94 14.39 -15.05 2.33
N GLY A 95 15.11 -14.99 1.23
CA GLY A 95 14.84 -14.05 0.13
C GLY A 95 15.50 -12.68 0.29
N GLY A 96 16.40 -12.52 1.29
CA GLY A 96 17.14 -11.31 1.58
C GLY A 96 18.64 -11.51 1.76
N LEU A 97 19.35 -10.42 1.99
CA LEU A 97 20.79 -10.36 2.23
C LEU A 97 21.13 -9.66 3.56
N GLY A 98 20.13 -9.34 4.39
CA GLY A 98 20.32 -8.57 5.62
C GLY A 98 20.77 -7.13 5.39
N LEU A 99 20.60 -6.59 4.18
CA LEU A 99 21.15 -5.29 3.79
C LEU A 99 20.13 -4.16 3.94
N ASN A 100 20.59 -2.92 3.73
CA ASN A 100 19.74 -1.75 3.82
C ASN A 100 18.56 -1.81 2.82
N PRO A 101 17.30 -1.65 3.26
CA PRO A 101 16.11 -1.70 2.38
C PRO A 101 16.16 -0.70 1.22
N LYS A 102 16.93 0.39 1.30
CA LYS A 102 17.12 1.35 0.20
C LYS A 102 17.71 0.70 -1.06
N MET A 103 18.47 -0.38 -0.91
CA MET A 103 19.05 -1.11 -2.05
C MET A 103 17.98 -1.83 -2.89
N GLN A 104 16.81 -2.15 -2.31
CA GLN A 104 15.72 -2.76 -3.07
C GLN A 104 15.29 -1.92 -4.28
N ARG A 105 15.34 -0.59 -4.17
CA ARG A 105 15.01 0.30 -5.29
C ARG A 105 15.99 0.11 -6.45
N VAL A 106 17.28 0.03 -6.17
CA VAL A 106 18.33 -0.16 -7.20
C VAL A 106 18.15 -1.52 -7.88
N ILE A 107 17.87 -2.58 -7.09
CA ILE A 107 17.57 -3.91 -7.62
C ILE A 107 16.39 -3.82 -8.58
N ASN A 108 15.26 -3.29 -8.11
CA ASN A 108 14.01 -3.22 -8.88
C ASN A 108 14.14 -2.36 -10.15
N GLU A 109 14.82 -1.20 -10.09
CA GLU A 109 15.07 -0.36 -11.25
C GLU A 109 15.83 -1.12 -12.35
N ARG A 110 16.84 -1.90 -11.98
CA ARG A 110 17.63 -2.67 -12.95
C ARG A 110 16.86 -3.85 -13.55
N ILE A 111 16.22 -4.67 -12.71
CA ILE A 111 15.51 -5.86 -13.21
C ILE A 111 14.29 -5.46 -14.05
N TYR A 112 13.53 -4.43 -13.65
CA TYR A 112 12.37 -3.97 -14.41
C TYR A 112 12.74 -3.27 -15.73
N ALA A 113 13.91 -2.63 -15.82
CA ALA A 113 14.42 -2.10 -17.07
C ALA A 113 14.62 -3.18 -18.12
N GLU A 114 14.94 -4.43 -17.71
CA GLU A 114 15.08 -5.60 -18.58
C GLU A 114 13.76 -6.37 -18.79
N GLY A 115 12.64 -5.90 -18.21
CA GLY A 115 11.32 -6.48 -18.37
C GLY A 115 11.01 -7.62 -17.40
N ALA A 116 11.64 -7.64 -16.21
CA ALA A 116 11.36 -8.63 -15.19
C ALA A 116 9.89 -8.62 -14.73
N PRO A 117 9.32 -9.78 -14.36
CA PRO A 117 7.97 -9.87 -13.83
C PRO A 117 7.82 -9.14 -12.49
N ASN A 118 6.66 -8.52 -12.27
CA ASN A 118 6.35 -7.87 -11.01
C ASN A 118 5.63 -8.86 -10.07
N PRO A 119 6.24 -9.28 -8.94
CA PRO A 119 5.64 -10.23 -8.02
C PRO A 119 4.37 -9.69 -7.35
N VAL A 120 4.28 -8.37 -7.16
CA VAL A 120 3.11 -7.70 -6.56
C VAL A 120 1.84 -7.90 -7.40
N ALA A 121 1.97 -7.95 -8.72
CA ALA A 121 0.80 -8.14 -9.59
C ALA A 121 0.10 -9.50 -9.37
N ARG A 122 0.87 -10.53 -9.03
CA ARG A 122 0.35 -11.90 -8.80
C ARG A 122 -0.18 -12.10 -7.39
N ASN A 123 0.47 -11.49 -6.40
CA ASN A 123 0.19 -11.73 -4.98
C ASN A 123 0.37 -10.44 -4.16
N PRO A 124 -0.49 -9.42 -4.36
CA PRO A 124 -0.29 -8.11 -3.72
C PRO A 124 -0.36 -8.19 -2.20
N ILE A 125 -1.29 -8.97 -1.64
CA ILE A 125 -1.47 -9.14 -0.20
C ILE A 125 -0.31 -9.95 0.38
N GLY A 126 0.07 -11.05 -0.28
CA GLY A 126 1.22 -11.86 0.13
C GLY A 126 2.50 -11.03 0.16
N HIS A 127 2.83 -10.39 -0.96
CA HIS A 127 4.09 -9.65 -1.10
C HIS A 127 4.18 -8.42 -0.18
N GLY A 128 3.10 -7.63 -0.09
CA GLY A 128 3.12 -6.36 0.63
C GLY A 128 2.82 -6.45 2.12
N MET A 129 2.22 -7.53 2.59
CA MET A 129 1.65 -7.63 3.94
C MET A 129 2.03 -8.95 4.62
N CYS A 130 1.62 -10.11 4.08
CA CYS A 130 1.81 -11.41 4.73
C CYS A 130 3.29 -11.83 4.77
N GLY A 131 4.04 -11.66 3.67
CA GLY A 131 5.47 -11.99 3.60
C GLY A 131 6.30 -11.26 4.66
N PRO A 132 6.23 -9.92 4.76
CA PRO A 132 6.87 -9.18 5.84
C PRO A 132 6.44 -9.63 7.25
N THR A 133 5.18 -10.01 7.43
CA THR A 133 4.68 -10.51 8.71
C THR A 133 5.27 -11.88 9.06
N VAL A 134 5.30 -12.81 8.11
CA VAL A 134 5.94 -14.13 8.28
C VAL A 134 7.45 -13.98 8.52
N ALA A 135 8.12 -13.06 7.84
CA ALA A 135 9.54 -12.80 8.05
C ALA A 135 9.88 -12.34 9.48
N VAL A 136 8.97 -11.58 10.12
CA VAL A 136 9.17 -11.07 11.49
C VAL A 136 8.70 -12.07 12.54
N TRP A 137 7.57 -12.74 12.34
CA TRP A 137 6.87 -13.50 13.38
C TRP A 137 6.88 -15.02 13.17
N GLY A 138 7.25 -15.48 11.98
CA GLY A 138 7.32 -16.90 11.65
C GLY A 138 8.55 -17.59 12.24
N SER A 139 8.41 -18.89 12.53
CA SER A 139 9.53 -19.77 12.83
C SER A 139 10.44 -19.94 11.60
N ALA A 140 11.65 -20.51 11.79
CA ALA A 140 12.55 -20.79 10.68
C ALA A 140 11.91 -21.74 9.64
N GLU A 141 11.14 -22.74 10.13
CA GLU A 141 10.41 -23.69 9.30
C GLU A 141 9.31 -23.00 8.50
N GLN A 142 8.55 -22.11 9.13
CA GLN A 142 7.49 -21.32 8.47
C GLN A 142 8.09 -20.37 7.42
N LYS A 143 9.18 -19.65 7.74
CA LYS A 143 9.88 -18.79 6.78
C LYS A 143 10.36 -19.59 5.56
N LYS A 144 10.97 -20.76 5.79
CA LYS A 144 11.45 -21.65 4.72
C LYS A 144 10.30 -22.21 3.88
N ARG A 145 9.19 -22.58 4.52
CA ARG A 145 8.01 -23.15 3.84
C ARG A 145 7.27 -22.12 2.99
N TYR A 146 7.11 -20.89 3.48
CA TYR A 146 6.14 -19.96 2.94
C TYR A 146 6.74 -18.84 2.09
N LEU A 147 7.90 -18.27 2.42
CA LEU A 147 8.35 -17.02 1.81
C LEU A 147 8.65 -17.14 0.32
N ARG A 148 9.25 -18.26 -0.11
CA ARG A 148 9.60 -18.44 -1.53
C ARG A 148 8.37 -18.60 -2.43
N PRO A 149 7.44 -19.55 -2.20
CA PRO A 149 6.25 -19.70 -3.02
C PRO A 149 5.29 -18.50 -2.92
N LEU A 150 5.28 -17.78 -1.80
CA LEU A 150 4.58 -16.51 -1.65
C LEU A 150 5.16 -15.44 -2.59
N PHE A 151 6.49 -15.30 -2.64
CA PHE A 151 7.16 -14.31 -3.48
C PHE A 151 6.98 -14.59 -4.96
N THR A 152 7.12 -15.84 -5.38
CA THR A 152 6.94 -16.25 -6.78
C THR A 152 5.49 -16.17 -7.25
N GLY A 153 4.53 -16.12 -6.30
CA GLY A 153 3.10 -16.15 -6.57
C GLY A 153 2.60 -17.55 -6.98
N GLU A 154 3.38 -18.61 -6.69
CA GLU A 154 2.91 -19.99 -6.78
C GLU A 154 1.81 -20.26 -5.75
N GLU A 155 1.93 -19.63 -4.57
CA GLU A 155 0.95 -19.69 -3.49
C GLU A 155 0.48 -18.28 -3.15
N VAL A 156 -0.74 -17.95 -3.56
CA VAL A 156 -1.38 -16.65 -3.28
C VAL A 156 -1.84 -16.62 -1.82
N TRP A 157 -1.74 -15.46 -1.21
CA TRP A 157 -2.10 -15.22 0.19
C TRP A 157 -3.19 -14.17 0.32
N CYS A 158 -4.05 -14.32 1.33
CA CYS A 158 -5.02 -13.32 1.74
C CYS A 158 -4.88 -12.95 3.22
N GLN A 159 -5.50 -11.83 3.58
CA GLN A 159 -5.52 -11.27 4.94
C GLN A 159 -6.94 -11.43 5.52
N LEU A 160 -7.08 -12.20 6.60
CA LEU A 160 -8.33 -12.59 7.24
C LEU A 160 -8.49 -11.84 8.57
N PHE A 161 -8.74 -10.52 8.46
CA PHE A 161 -8.77 -9.61 9.60
C PHE A 161 -10.18 -9.14 9.94
N SER A 162 -10.77 -8.31 9.10
CA SER A 162 -12.06 -7.67 9.34
C SER A 162 -13.21 -8.68 9.47
N GLU A 163 -14.19 -8.35 10.30
CA GLU A 163 -15.43 -9.07 10.47
C GLU A 163 -16.62 -8.13 10.21
N PRO A 164 -17.84 -8.62 9.97
CA PRO A 164 -19.00 -7.76 9.76
C PRO A 164 -19.21 -6.72 10.88
N GLY A 165 -18.93 -7.08 12.13
CA GLY A 165 -19.01 -6.18 13.28
C GLY A 165 -17.69 -5.54 13.73
N SER A 166 -16.58 -5.77 13.01
CA SER A 166 -15.25 -5.37 13.48
C SER A 166 -14.32 -4.98 12.30
N GLY A 167 -14.42 -3.74 11.85
CA GLY A 167 -13.54 -3.14 10.84
C GLY A 167 -12.54 -2.18 11.48
N SER A 168 -12.92 -0.90 11.68
CA SER A 168 -12.07 0.09 12.34
C SER A 168 -11.70 -0.29 13.78
N ASP A 169 -12.64 -0.88 14.51
CA ASP A 169 -12.37 -1.52 15.80
C ASP A 169 -11.93 -2.98 15.60
N PHE A 170 -10.79 -3.14 14.92
CA PHE A 170 -10.24 -4.46 14.61
C PHE A 170 -10.05 -5.34 15.86
N ALA A 171 -9.63 -4.75 16.99
CA ALA A 171 -9.45 -5.47 18.24
C ALA A 171 -10.77 -5.99 18.84
N GLY A 172 -11.92 -5.55 18.31
CA GLY A 172 -13.26 -6.04 18.66
C GLY A 172 -13.62 -7.40 18.04
N LEU A 173 -12.76 -7.98 17.19
CA LEU A 173 -13.01 -9.24 16.49
C LEU A 173 -13.51 -10.37 17.40
N SER A 174 -14.39 -11.22 16.87
CA SER A 174 -15.11 -12.27 17.60
C SER A 174 -14.92 -13.69 17.06
N ALA A 175 -14.35 -13.86 15.86
CA ALA A 175 -13.96 -15.19 15.39
C ALA A 175 -13.07 -15.87 16.43
N LYS A 176 -13.40 -17.12 16.80
CA LYS A 176 -12.79 -17.83 17.94
C LYS A 176 -11.74 -18.82 17.47
N GLY A 177 -10.68 -19.00 18.28
CA GLY A 177 -9.74 -20.09 18.18
C GLY A 177 -9.68 -20.82 19.53
N VAL A 178 -10.07 -22.07 19.56
CA VAL A 178 -10.05 -22.91 20.77
C VAL A 178 -8.99 -23.99 20.61
N ARG A 179 -8.11 -24.13 21.60
CA ARG A 179 -7.06 -25.16 21.56
C ARG A 179 -7.65 -26.56 21.80
N ASP A 180 -7.24 -27.50 20.97
CA ASP A 180 -7.58 -28.92 21.06
C ASP A 180 -6.32 -29.76 20.83
N GLY A 181 -5.61 -30.08 21.91
CA GLY A 181 -4.31 -30.79 21.85
C GLY A 181 -3.24 -29.93 21.13
N ASP A 182 -2.72 -30.46 20.03
CA ASP A 182 -1.71 -29.83 19.19
C ASP A 182 -2.33 -29.05 18.01
N GLU A 183 -3.63 -28.83 18.03
CA GLU A 183 -4.35 -28.07 17.03
C GLU A 183 -5.18 -26.95 17.67
N TRP A 184 -5.70 -26.07 16.81
CA TRP A 184 -6.67 -25.04 17.15
C TRP A 184 -7.90 -25.22 16.27
N ILE A 185 -9.08 -25.06 16.86
CA ILE A 185 -10.36 -25.10 16.14
C ILE A 185 -10.81 -23.65 15.94
N ALA A 186 -10.85 -23.20 14.69
CA ALA A 186 -11.28 -21.86 14.33
C ALA A 186 -12.74 -21.85 13.88
N ASN A 187 -13.53 -20.91 14.43
CA ASN A 187 -14.92 -20.65 14.08
C ASN A 187 -15.20 -19.16 13.96
N GLY A 188 -15.94 -18.75 12.91
CA GLY A 188 -16.35 -17.38 12.72
C GLY A 188 -16.44 -16.97 11.26
N GLN A 189 -16.48 -15.67 11.02
CA GLN A 189 -16.58 -15.08 9.69
C GLN A 189 -15.58 -13.94 9.54
N LYS A 190 -14.92 -13.90 8.38
CA LYS A 190 -14.11 -12.75 7.94
C LYS A 190 -14.73 -12.13 6.68
N VAL A 191 -14.52 -10.82 6.49
CA VAL A 191 -15.12 -10.07 5.39
C VAL A 191 -14.10 -9.11 4.77
N TRP A 192 -14.38 -8.67 3.56
CA TRP A 192 -13.49 -7.80 2.77
C TRP A 192 -12.15 -8.45 2.44
N THR A 193 -12.13 -9.77 2.32
CA THR A 193 -10.91 -10.53 2.06
C THR A 193 -10.57 -10.52 0.58
N THR A 194 -9.55 -9.75 0.23
CA THR A 194 -9.07 -9.59 -1.15
C THR A 194 -8.53 -10.92 -1.68
N LEU A 195 -9.02 -11.33 -2.85
CA LEU A 195 -8.59 -12.53 -3.59
C LEU A 195 -8.62 -13.84 -2.79
N ALA A 196 -9.45 -13.96 -1.73
CA ALA A 196 -9.55 -15.20 -0.95
C ALA A 196 -9.89 -16.43 -1.82
N HIS A 197 -10.63 -16.24 -2.91
CA HIS A 197 -11.00 -17.30 -3.85
C HIS A 197 -9.82 -17.85 -4.67
N LEU A 198 -8.68 -17.17 -4.71
CA LEU A 198 -7.44 -17.61 -5.35
C LEU A 198 -6.37 -18.00 -4.33
N SER A 199 -6.61 -17.70 -3.06
CA SER A 199 -5.59 -17.85 -2.03
C SER A 199 -5.43 -19.29 -1.60
N ARG A 200 -4.16 -19.73 -1.50
CA ARG A 200 -3.80 -21.01 -0.89
C ARG A 200 -3.69 -20.88 0.63
N TRP A 201 -3.19 -19.74 1.10
CA TRP A 201 -2.97 -19.46 2.52
C TRP A 201 -3.62 -18.15 2.95
N GLY A 202 -4.02 -18.08 4.21
CA GLY A 202 -4.55 -16.88 4.84
C GLY A 202 -3.80 -16.53 6.13
N LEU A 203 -3.53 -15.23 6.32
CA LEU A 203 -3.10 -14.71 7.62
C LEU A 203 -4.34 -14.43 8.46
N LEU A 204 -4.65 -15.35 9.39
CA LEU A 204 -5.87 -15.34 10.20
C LEU A 204 -5.60 -14.82 11.61
N ILE A 205 -6.42 -13.88 12.07
CA ILE A 205 -6.45 -13.44 13.47
C ILE A 205 -7.77 -13.87 14.11
N VAL A 206 -7.68 -14.55 15.24
CA VAL A 206 -8.84 -15.01 16.02
C VAL A 206 -8.71 -14.66 17.50
N ARG A 207 -9.84 -14.66 18.20
CA ARG A 207 -9.93 -14.52 19.65
C ARG A 207 -9.65 -15.86 20.32
N THR A 208 -8.56 -15.98 21.05
CA THR A 208 -8.18 -17.19 21.80
C THR A 208 -8.41 -17.05 23.31
N ASP A 209 -8.53 -15.82 23.81
CA ASP A 209 -8.87 -15.53 25.20
C ASP A 209 -9.89 -14.37 25.26
N SER A 210 -11.11 -14.66 25.69
CA SER A 210 -12.18 -13.67 25.86
C SER A 210 -12.13 -12.93 27.19
N GLU A 211 -11.40 -13.45 28.18
CA GLU A 211 -11.27 -12.85 29.50
C GLU A 211 -10.07 -11.90 29.59
N ALA A 212 -9.17 -11.96 28.64
CA ALA A 212 -8.11 -10.96 28.50
C ALA A 212 -8.67 -9.61 28.03
N VAL A 213 -7.93 -8.53 28.26
CA VAL A 213 -8.22 -7.22 27.68
C VAL A 213 -8.18 -7.32 26.14
N LYS A 214 -8.97 -6.47 25.51
CA LYS A 214 -9.30 -6.50 24.07
C LYS A 214 -8.13 -6.86 23.13
N HIS A 215 -6.96 -6.24 23.34
CA HIS A 215 -5.79 -6.42 22.49
C HIS A 215 -4.94 -7.66 22.84
N ALA A 216 -5.02 -8.16 24.07
CA ALA A 216 -4.16 -9.26 24.54
C ALA A 216 -4.75 -10.67 24.26
N GLY A 217 -6.06 -10.76 23.98
CA GLY A 217 -6.73 -12.04 23.79
C GLY A 217 -6.77 -12.56 22.35
N MET A 218 -5.91 -12.07 21.46
CA MET A 218 -5.88 -12.43 20.04
C MET A 218 -4.64 -13.21 19.68
N THR A 219 -4.76 -14.18 18.76
CA THR A 219 -3.64 -14.98 18.25
C THR A 219 -3.69 -15.02 16.73
N ALA A 220 -2.51 -15.09 16.12
CA ALA A 220 -2.31 -15.11 14.67
C ALA A 220 -1.94 -16.50 14.19
N PHE A 221 -2.50 -16.91 13.05
CA PHE A 221 -2.23 -18.20 12.43
C PHE A 221 -2.07 -18.07 10.92
N VAL A 222 -1.30 -18.97 10.33
CA VAL A 222 -1.39 -19.29 8.91
C VAL A 222 -2.47 -20.35 8.76
N VAL A 223 -3.49 -20.12 7.94
CA VAL A 223 -4.55 -21.06 7.68
C VAL A 223 -4.56 -21.52 6.23
N ASP A 224 -4.75 -22.81 6.01
CA ASP A 224 -4.99 -23.38 4.71
C ASP A 224 -6.41 -23.01 4.23
N MET A 225 -6.49 -22.23 3.15
CA MET A 225 -7.78 -21.80 2.60
C MET A 225 -8.58 -22.93 1.92
N GLN A 226 -7.96 -24.11 1.74
CA GLN A 226 -8.59 -25.33 1.22
C GLN A 226 -8.91 -26.35 2.32
N ALA A 227 -8.66 -25.99 3.60
CA ALA A 227 -8.98 -26.87 4.72
C ALA A 227 -10.49 -27.14 4.82
N PRO A 228 -10.90 -28.34 5.26
CA PRO A 228 -12.31 -28.62 5.58
C PRO A 228 -12.87 -27.57 6.53
N GLY A 229 -14.07 -27.06 6.23
CA GLY A 229 -14.74 -26.04 7.03
C GLY A 229 -14.44 -24.60 6.61
N VAL A 230 -13.52 -24.35 5.68
CA VAL A 230 -13.32 -23.03 5.05
C VAL A 230 -14.27 -22.89 3.88
N GLU A 231 -15.12 -21.87 3.90
CA GLU A 231 -16.01 -21.53 2.79
C GLU A 231 -15.77 -20.08 2.34
N VAL A 232 -15.49 -19.87 1.04
CA VAL A 232 -15.24 -18.55 0.44
C VAL A 232 -16.42 -18.15 -0.44
N ARG A 233 -17.08 -17.03 -0.08
CA ARG A 233 -18.21 -16.49 -0.83
C ARG A 233 -17.87 -15.15 -1.46
N PRO A 234 -18.29 -14.89 -2.71
CA PRO A 234 -18.05 -13.62 -3.37
C PRO A 234 -18.81 -12.48 -2.68
N LEU A 235 -18.15 -11.33 -2.51
CA LEU A 235 -18.77 -10.08 -2.08
C LEU A 235 -18.84 -9.15 -3.30
N TYR A 236 -20.05 -8.97 -3.83
CA TYR A 236 -20.26 -8.17 -5.04
C TYR A 236 -20.12 -6.68 -4.76
N GLN A 237 -19.32 -6.01 -5.57
CA GLN A 237 -18.96 -4.61 -5.43
C GLN A 237 -19.68 -3.76 -6.48
N ILE A 238 -19.81 -2.45 -6.20
CA ILE A 238 -20.39 -1.48 -7.14
C ILE A 238 -19.60 -1.39 -8.47
N THR A 239 -18.36 -1.84 -8.47
CA THR A 239 -17.49 -1.91 -9.66
C THR A 239 -17.86 -3.04 -10.65
N GLY A 240 -18.85 -3.88 -10.33
CA GLY A 240 -19.18 -5.06 -11.13
C GLY A 240 -18.25 -6.26 -10.90
N GLU A 241 -17.44 -6.23 -9.86
CA GLU A 241 -16.47 -7.27 -9.51
C GLU A 241 -16.75 -7.87 -8.13
N ALA A 242 -16.19 -9.03 -7.89
CA ALA A 242 -16.13 -9.67 -6.58
C ALA A 242 -14.66 -10.06 -6.27
N GLU A 243 -13.78 -9.05 -6.19
CA GLU A 243 -12.40 -9.25 -5.72
C GLU A 243 -12.35 -9.49 -4.21
N PHE A 244 -13.28 -8.89 -3.46
CA PHE A 244 -13.46 -9.15 -2.04
C PHE A 244 -14.36 -10.36 -1.81
N ASN A 245 -14.15 -10.99 -0.67
CA ASN A 245 -14.89 -12.19 -0.29
C ASN A 245 -15.27 -12.13 1.19
N GLU A 246 -16.36 -12.82 1.53
CA GLU A 246 -16.63 -13.34 2.86
C GLU A 246 -15.95 -14.69 2.98
N VAL A 247 -15.39 -14.97 4.15
CA VAL A 247 -14.77 -16.28 4.46
C VAL A 247 -15.33 -16.79 5.77
N TYR A 248 -15.96 -17.94 5.71
CA TYR A 248 -16.54 -18.62 6.86
C TYR A 248 -15.63 -19.76 7.33
N PHE A 249 -15.52 -19.88 8.63
CA PHE A 249 -14.78 -20.94 9.31
C PHE A 249 -15.75 -21.72 10.19
N THR A 250 -15.89 -23.02 9.91
CA THR A 250 -16.73 -23.94 10.68
C THR A 250 -15.85 -25.10 11.10
N ASP A 251 -15.48 -25.16 12.38
CA ASP A 251 -14.60 -26.14 12.99
C ASP A 251 -13.30 -26.41 12.21
N VAL A 252 -12.71 -25.34 11.68
CA VAL A 252 -11.47 -25.45 10.90
C VAL A 252 -10.30 -25.77 11.82
N ARG A 253 -9.63 -26.88 11.56
CA ARG A 253 -8.47 -27.33 12.31
C ARG A 253 -7.19 -26.70 11.79
N ILE A 254 -6.43 -26.07 12.68
CA ILE A 254 -5.17 -25.39 12.38
C ILE A 254 -4.10 -25.98 13.30
N PRO A 255 -3.03 -26.60 12.77
CA PRO A 255 -1.93 -27.10 13.58
C PRO A 255 -1.30 -26.00 14.44
N HIS A 256 -0.88 -26.35 15.67
CA HIS A 256 -0.23 -25.39 16.56
C HIS A 256 1.05 -24.80 15.94
N SER A 257 1.76 -25.58 15.10
CA SER A 257 2.92 -25.13 14.33
C SER A 257 2.65 -24.00 13.36
N GLU A 258 1.38 -23.76 13.01
CA GLU A 258 0.96 -22.69 12.10
C GLU A 258 0.69 -21.34 12.83
N MET A 259 0.91 -21.29 14.13
CA MET A 259 0.81 -20.05 14.90
C MET A 259 1.99 -19.14 14.58
N LEU A 260 1.70 -17.84 14.36
CA LEU A 260 2.70 -16.79 14.20
C LEU A 260 2.91 -16.04 15.53
N GLY A 261 4.14 -16.04 16.02
CA GLY A 261 4.47 -15.53 17.36
C GLY A 261 3.99 -16.50 18.46
N SER A 262 3.41 -15.97 19.52
CA SER A 262 2.90 -16.71 20.66
C SER A 262 1.40 -16.49 20.87
N VAL A 263 0.77 -17.31 21.71
CA VAL A 263 -0.62 -17.07 22.13
C VAL A 263 -0.74 -15.68 22.76
N GLY A 264 -1.70 -14.88 22.28
CA GLY A 264 -1.89 -13.49 22.73
C GLY A 264 -1.10 -12.44 21.93
N ASP A 265 -0.19 -12.83 21.03
CA ASP A 265 0.57 -11.89 20.19
C ASP A 265 -0.20 -11.36 18.96
N GLY A 266 -1.43 -11.83 18.73
CA GLY A 266 -2.20 -11.51 17.51
C GLY A 266 -2.30 -10.00 17.21
N TRP A 267 -2.42 -9.15 18.24
CA TRP A 267 -2.41 -7.70 18.05
C TRP A 267 -1.07 -7.18 17.52
N ARG A 268 0.05 -7.66 18.08
CA ARG A 268 1.40 -7.24 17.67
C ARG A 268 1.71 -7.71 16.25
N VAL A 269 1.34 -8.95 15.93
CA VAL A 269 1.43 -9.51 14.56
C VAL A 269 0.61 -8.65 13.59
N SER A 270 -0.62 -8.33 13.96
CA SER A 270 -1.51 -7.49 13.14
C SER A 270 -0.94 -6.09 12.91
N LEU A 271 -0.31 -5.48 13.91
CA LEU A 271 0.32 -4.16 13.74
C LEU A 271 1.42 -4.19 12.69
N THR A 272 2.25 -5.25 12.66
CA THR A 272 3.27 -5.41 11.62
C THR A 272 2.62 -5.47 10.23
N THR A 273 1.56 -6.25 10.07
CA THR A 273 0.81 -6.34 8.80
C THR A 273 0.22 -4.99 8.38
N LEU A 274 -0.50 -4.31 9.30
CA LEU A 274 -1.18 -3.05 9.02
C LEU A 274 -0.20 -1.89 8.74
N MET A 275 1.00 -1.91 9.32
CA MET A 275 2.03 -0.91 9.02
C MET A 275 2.57 -1.10 7.60
N ASN A 276 2.82 -2.33 7.19
CA ASN A 276 3.25 -2.65 5.82
C ASN A 276 2.14 -2.35 4.79
N GLU A 277 0.88 -2.61 5.13
CA GLU A 277 -0.29 -2.27 4.31
C GLU A 277 -0.33 -0.77 3.97
N ARG A 278 -0.16 0.11 4.96
CA ARG A 278 -0.16 1.57 4.74
C ARG A 278 0.95 2.02 3.80
N VAL A 279 2.11 1.39 3.88
CA VAL A 279 3.23 1.68 2.97
C VAL A 279 2.93 1.16 1.57
N SER A 280 2.36 -0.05 1.46
CA SER A 280 1.98 -0.66 0.19
C SER A 280 0.91 0.14 -0.54
N ILE A 281 -0.12 0.61 0.18
CA ILE A 281 -1.25 1.36 -0.40
C ILE A 281 -0.87 2.81 -0.71
N GLY A 282 -0.25 3.53 0.24
CA GLY A 282 -0.06 5.00 0.14
C GLY A 282 1.37 5.46 -0.12
N GLY A 283 2.37 4.60 0.14
CA GLY A 283 3.78 4.96 0.13
C GLY A 283 4.48 4.93 -1.23
N ALA A 284 3.77 4.58 -2.29
CA ALA A 284 4.34 4.56 -3.64
C ALA A 284 4.83 5.97 -4.05
N ILE A 285 5.99 6.02 -4.72
CA ILE A 285 6.54 7.25 -5.31
C ILE A 285 6.44 7.10 -6.82
N PRO A 286 5.28 7.42 -7.41
CA PRO A 286 5.11 7.34 -8.85
C PRO A 286 5.96 8.39 -9.57
N GLY A 287 6.20 8.22 -10.85
CA GLY A 287 6.80 9.25 -11.69
C GLY A 287 5.96 10.54 -11.67
N LYS A 288 6.60 11.69 -11.94
CA LYS A 288 5.90 12.99 -12.02
C LYS A 288 4.76 12.91 -13.04
N GLY A 289 3.56 13.34 -12.64
CA GLY A 289 2.37 13.32 -13.48
C GLY A 289 1.82 11.92 -13.81
N SER A 290 2.24 10.87 -13.12
CA SER A 290 1.72 9.51 -13.28
C SER A 290 0.68 9.16 -12.20
N GLY A 291 0.08 7.97 -12.29
CA GLY A 291 -1.01 7.53 -11.40
C GLY A 291 -2.35 8.18 -11.78
N ALA A 292 -3.24 8.35 -10.81
CA ALA A 292 -4.60 8.86 -11.02
C ALA A 292 -4.65 10.18 -11.81
N ILE A 293 -3.71 11.10 -11.54
CA ILE A 293 -3.67 12.40 -12.24
C ILE A 293 -3.40 12.25 -13.75
N ARG A 294 -2.61 11.24 -14.16
CA ARG A 294 -2.40 10.94 -15.58
C ARG A 294 -3.70 10.58 -16.28
N ASP A 295 -4.59 9.87 -15.59
CA ASP A 295 -5.87 9.45 -16.17
C ASP A 295 -6.80 10.66 -16.38
N ALA A 296 -6.85 11.59 -15.41
CA ALA A 296 -7.55 12.86 -15.61
C ALA A 296 -6.95 13.70 -16.75
N VAL A 297 -5.62 13.73 -16.90
CA VAL A 297 -4.94 14.40 -18.03
C VAL A 297 -5.27 13.72 -19.35
N LYS A 298 -5.38 12.39 -19.39
CA LYS A 298 -5.82 11.68 -20.61
C LYS A 298 -7.25 12.07 -21.01
N VAL A 299 -8.17 12.11 -20.05
CA VAL A 299 -9.55 12.58 -20.30
C VAL A 299 -9.55 14.01 -20.82
N TRP A 300 -8.81 14.92 -20.18
CA TRP A 300 -8.65 16.30 -20.66
C TRP A 300 -8.16 16.36 -22.11
N ASN A 301 -7.16 15.55 -22.45
CA ASN A 301 -6.58 15.54 -23.79
C ASN A 301 -7.50 14.92 -24.86
N SER A 302 -8.50 14.11 -24.46
CA SER A 302 -9.50 13.56 -25.37
C SER A 302 -10.66 14.53 -25.66
N LEU A 303 -10.83 15.59 -24.86
CA LEU A 303 -11.85 16.61 -25.10
C LEU A 303 -11.58 17.40 -26.37
N SER A 304 -12.64 17.84 -27.05
CA SER A 304 -12.55 18.80 -28.15
C SER A 304 -12.08 20.18 -27.64
N VAL A 305 -11.63 21.06 -28.55
CA VAL A 305 -11.12 22.40 -28.17
C VAL A 305 -12.19 23.20 -27.44
N ASP A 306 -13.44 23.12 -27.91
CA ASP A 306 -14.60 23.87 -27.35
C ASP A 306 -15.01 23.36 -25.96
N GLN A 307 -14.68 22.11 -25.62
CA GLN A 307 -14.91 21.52 -24.29
C GLN A 307 -13.82 21.87 -23.28
N ARG A 308 -12.68 22.42 -23.75
CA ARG A 308 -11.51 22.74 -22.90
C ARG A 308 -11.60 24.18 -22.39
N ASP A 309 -12.53 24.47 -21.48
CA ASP A 309 -12.63 25.79 -20.90
C ASP A 309 -11.52 26.09 -19.87
N PRO A 310 -11.20 27.39 -19.63
CA PRO A 310 -10.14 27.78 -18.72
C PRO A 310 -10.40 27.40 -17.25
N ALA A 311 -11.66 27.34 -16.78
CA ALA A 311 -11.98 27.00 -15.40
C ALA A 311 -11.75 25.53 -15.15
N THR A 312 -12.16 24.65 -16.05
CA THR A 312 -11.88 23.22 -16.00
C THR A 312 -10.35 22.95 -16.05
N ARG A 313 -9.60 23.72 -16.87
CA ARG A 313 -8.14 23.64 -16.88
C ARG A 313 -7.52 24.04 -15.54
N ASP A 314 -8.01 25.10 -14.91
CA ASP A 314 -7.53 25.56 -13.61
C ASP A 314 -7.74 24.50 -12.53
N GLU A 315 -8.92 23.85 -12.51
CA GLU A 315 -9.21 22.77 -11.59
C GLU A 315 -8.29 21.55 -11.80
N LEU A 316 -8.07 21.15 -13.05
CA LEU A 316 -7.10 20.10 -13.38
C LEU A 316 -5.69 20.44 -12.84
N MET A 317 -5.28 21.69 -12.97
CA MET A 317 -3.95 22.13 -12.48
C MET A 317 -3.88 22.13 -10.95
N LYS A 318 -4.96 22.47 -10.25
CA LYS A 318 -5.02 22.37 -8.78
C LYS A 318 -4.86 20.91 -8.32
N LEU A 319 -5.57 19.99 -8.98
CA LEU A 319 -5.44 18.55 -8.70
C LEU A 319 -4.03 18.04 -9.02
N TRP A 320 -3.44 18.50 -10.12
CA TRP A 320 -2.07 18.15 -10.49
C TRP A 320 -1.05 18.62 -9.45
N VAL A 321 -1.20 19.85 -8.95
CA VAL A 321 -0.34 20.38 -7.86
C VAL A 321 -0.48 19.54 -6.60
N ARG A 322 -1.71 19.17 -6.20
CA ARG A 322 -1.95 18.30 -5.04
C ARG A 322 -1.30 16.91 -5.22
N ALA A 323 -1.37 16.33 -6.43
CA ALA A 323 -0.71 15.06 -6.75
C ALA A 323 0.81 15.16 -6.62
N GLU A 324 1.39 16.25 -7.09
CA GLU A 324 2.83 16.49 -6.99
C GLU A 324 3.27 16.74 -5.53
N LEU A 325 2.49 17.47 -4.74
CA LEU A 325 2.75 17.66 -3.31
C LEU A 325 2.74 16.32 -2.56
N LEU A 326 1.78 15.43 -2.86
CA LEU A 326 1.76 14.09 -2.29
C LEU A 326 3.01 13.29 -2.68
N ARG A 327 3.40 13.33 -3.95
CA ARG A 327 4.62 12.67 -4.44
C ARG A 327 5.87 13.16 -3.71
N LEU A 328 6.03 14.47 -3.57
CA LEU A 328 7.16 15.08 -2.85
C LEU A 328 7.15 14.74 -1.36
N THR A 329 5.97 14.68 -0.74
CA THR A 329 5.80 14.24 0.64
C THR A 329 6.23 12.78 0.82
N ASN A 330 5.88 11.89 -0.11
CA ASN A 330 6.30 10.48 -0.09
C ASN A 330 7.83 10.34 -0.29
N ILE A 331 8.44 11.17 -1.16
CA ILE A 331 9.90 11.22 -1.31
C ILE A 331 10.55 11.61 0.03
N ARG A 332 10.08 12.68 0.66
CA ARG A 332 10.56 13.13 1.96
C ARG A 332 10.40 12.06 3.04
N ALA A 333 9.24 11.43 3.13
CA ALA A 333 8.97 10.33 4.05
C ALA A 333 9.94 9.15 3.82
N SER A 334 10.18 8.79 2.56
CA SER A 334 11.14 7.73 2.20
C SER A 334 12.58 8.09 2.58
N GLN A 335 12.99 9.35 2.44
CA GLN A 335 14.32 9.81 2.84
C GLN A 335 14.52 9.81 4.36
N ASN A 336 13.46 10.12 5.10
CA ASN A 336 13.51 10.22 6.56
C ASN A 336 13.35 8.86 7.27
N ARG A 337 12.93 7.81 6.56
CA ARG A 337 12.84 6.45 7.16
C ARG A 337 14.21 5.99 7.62
N LYS A 338 14.32 5.71 8.91
CA LYS A 338 15.42 4.94 9.47
C LYS A 338 15.23 3.47 9.08
N MET A 339 16.29 2.69 9.16
CA MET A 339 16.15 1.23 9.05
C MET A 339 15.22 0.74 10.18
N GLY A 340 14.17 0.05 9.81
CA GLY A 340 13.16 -0.44 10.75
C GLY A 340 11.73 -0.27 10.25
N ASP A 341 10.79 -0.45 11.14
CA ASP A 341 9.37 -0.35 10.84
C ASP A 341 8.98 1.04 10.32
N PRO A 342 8.01 1.11 9.38
CA PRO A 342 7.49 2.38 8.90
C PRO A 342 6.91 3.21 10.06
N GLY A 343 7.27 4.48 10.14
CA GLY A 343 6.71 5.41 11.10
C GLY A 343 5.28 5.86 10.75
N PRO A 344 4.73 6.81 11.52
CA PRO A 344 3.37 7.32 11.30
C PRO A 344 3.20 8.11 9.98
N GLU A 345 4.29 8.45 9.29
CA GLU A 345 4.28 9.14 8.00
C GLU A 345 3.48 8.39 6.93
N GLY A 346 3.43 7.06 7.01
CA GLY A 346 2.58 6.24 6.13
C GLY A 346 1.09 6.62 6.22
N SER A 347 0.63 7.10 7.38
CA SER A 347 -0.74 7.57 7.57
C SER A 347 -1.03 8.88 6.81
N ILE A 348 -0.04 9.78 6.67
CA ILE A 348 -0.16 11.00 5.86
C ILE A 348 -0.36 10.61 4.39
N ALA A 349 0.50 9.72 3.89
CA ALA A 349 0.46 9.27 2.51
C ALA A 349 -0.87 8.62 2.17
N LYS A 350 -1.34 7.70 3.02
CA LYS A 350 -2.61 6.99 2.83
C LYS A 350 -3.81 7.95 2.86
N LEU A 351 -3.89 8.84 3.85
CA LEU A 351 -4.98 9.81 3.96
C LEU A 351 -5.02 10.75 2.75
N ALA A 352 -3.88 11.34 2.39
CA ALA A 352 -3.81 12.28 1.27
C ALA A 352 -4.13 11.61 -0.07
N MET A 353 -3.63 10.38 -0.30
CA MET A 353 -3.92 9.60 -1.50
C MET A 353 -5.42 9.27 -1.60
N ALA A 354 -6.03 8.80 -0.51
CA ALA A 354 -7.42 8.39 -0.50
C ALA A 354 -8.37 9.54 -0.88
N GLU A 355 -8.18 10.72 -0.29
CA GLU A 355 -9.01 11.89 -0.58
C GLU A 355 -8.73 12.42 -1.99
N LEU A 356 -7.45 12.51 -2.38
CA LEU A 356 -7.06 13.02 -3.69
C LEU A 356 -7.56 12.14 -4.85
N HIS A 357 -7.52 10.81 -4.72
CA HIS A 357 -8.02 9.92 -5.76
C HIS A 357 -9.53 10.08 -5.97
N LYS A 358 -10.31 10.24 -4.89
CA LYS A 358 -11.74 10.54 -5.01
C LYS A 358 -12.00 11.83 -5.80
N ASP A 359 -11.23 12.89 -5.50
CA ASP A 359 -11.37 14.18 -6.17
C ASP A 359 -10.96 14.08 -7.64
N ILE A 360 -9.81 13.45 -7.94
CA ILE A 360 -9.31 13.29 -9.31
C ILE A 360 -10.30 12.50 -10.18
N TYR A 361 -10.79 11.36 -9.70
CA TYR A 361 -11.68 10.53 -10.51
C TYR A 361 -13.09 11.11 -10.60
N SER A 362 -13.58 11.82 -9.56
CA SER A 362 -14.80 12.60 -9.66
C SER A 362 -14.69 13.68 -10.75
N PHE A 363 -13.57 14.38 -10.77
CA PHE A 363 -13.29 15.39 -11.79
C PHE A 363 -13.13 14.79 -13.18
N ALA A 364 -12.42 13.66 -13.31
CA ALA A 364 -12.24 12.97 -14.58
C ALA A 364 -13.59 12.54 -15.19
N VAL A 365 -14.47 11.94 -14.38
CA VAL A 365 -15.82 11.54 -14.83
C VAL A 365 -16.68 12.75 -15.17
N SER A 366 -16.60 13.86 -14.41
CA SER A 366 -17.35 15.07 -14.71
C SER A 366 -16.96 15.70 -16.05
N MET A 367 -15.68 15.65 -16.44
CA MET A 367 -15.22 16.12 -17.74
C MET A 367 -15.77 15.30 -18.93
N MET A 368 -16.15 14.04 -18.70
CA MET A 368 -16.71 13.17 -19.73
C MET A 368 -18.18 13.47 -20.04
N GLY A 369 -18.85 14.32 -19.24
CA GLY A 369 -20.25 14.63 -19.42
C GLY A 369 -21.15 13.39 -19.36
N ALA A 370 -22.03 13.21 -20.34
CA ALA A 370 -22.95 12.07 -20.39
C ALA A 370 -22.23 10.71 -20.49
N ASP A 371 -21.07 10.64 -21.15
CA ASP A 371 -20.29 9.42 -21.30
C ASP A 371 -19.73 8.95 -19.95
N GLY A 372 -19.52 9.87 -19.00
CA GLY A 372 -19.11 9.56 -17.64
C GLY A 372 -20.14 8.76 -16.83
N MET A 373 -21.41 8.77 -17.24
CA MET A 373 -22.49 7.98 -16.62
C MET A 373 -22.58 6.54 -17.16
N LEU A 374 -21.88 6.23 -18.24
CA LEU A 374 -21.87 4.90 -18.83
C LEU A 374 -20.82 4.02 -18.14
N PHE A 375 -21.17 2.75 -17.90
CA PHE A 375 -20.24 1.77 -17.37
C PHE A 375 -19.74 0.85 -18.48
N PRO A 376 -18.50 1.06 -19.00
CA PRO A 376 -18.04 0.41 -20.24
C PRO A 376 -17.92 -1.11 -20.13
N SER A 377 -17.66 -1.64 -18.91
CA SER A 377 -17.47 -3.07 -18.67
C SER A 377 -18.78 -3.88 -18.64
N GLY A 378 -19.94 -3.21 -18.83
CA GLY A 378 -21.26 -3.85 -18.68
C GLY A 378 -21.63 -4.13 -17.21
N TYR A 379 -22.72 -4.86 -17.02
CA TYR A 379 -23.29 -5.10 -15.68
C TYR A 379 -23.13 -6.55 -15.18
N GLN A 380 -22.40 -7.38 -15.91
CA GLN A 380 -22.14 -8.75 -15.50
C GLN A 380 -21.08 -8.73 -14.37
N MET A 381 -21.40 -9.36 -13.23
CA MET A 381 -20.47 -9.55 -12.14
C MET A 381 -19.39 -10.56 -12.52
N ILE A 382 -18.14 -10.19 -12.27
CA ILE A 382 -16.97 -11.04 -12.53
C ILE A 382 -16.16 -11.27 -11.24
N ARG A 383 -15.46 -12.40 -11.18
CA ARG A 383 -14.43 -12.66 -10.19
C ARG A 383 -13.07 -12.39 -10.83
N PRO A 384 -12.37 -11.31 -10.48
CA PRO A 384 -11.10 -10.99 -11.10
C PRO A 384 -9.98 -11.92 -10.61
N GLU A 385 -9.02 -12.16 -11.48
CA GLU A 385 -7.77 -12.87 -11.16
C GLU A 385 -6.72 -11.95 -10.52
N HIS A 386 -6.97 -10.63 -10.56
CA HIS A 386 -6.07 -9.60 -10.04
C HIS A 386 -6.85 -8.57 -9.23
N ALA A 387 -6.24 -8.08 -8.16
CA ALA A 387 -6.82 -7.00 -7.37
C ALA A 387 -6.63 -5.63 -8.04
N MET A 388 -7.57 -4.71 -7.78
CA MET A 388 -7.46 -3.28 -8.09
C MET A 388 -7.28 -2.95 -9.59
N GLY A 389 -7.88 -3.70 -10.49
CA GLY A 389 -7.92 -3.33 -11.91
C GLY A 389 -8.66 -2.00 -12.12
N LEU A 390 -7.96 -0.98 -12.64
CA LEU A 390 -8.51 0.36 -12.92
C LEU A 390 -8.44 0.63 -14.44
N GLU A 391 -9.32 -0.03 -15.21
CA GLU A 391 -9.25 0.02 -16.67
C GLU A 391 -9.73 1.35 -17.25
N ASN A 392 -10.65 2.03 -16.57
CA ASN A 392 -11.26 3.26 -17.07
C ASN A 392 -11.62 4.22 -15.92
N PRO A 393 -11.84 5.52 -16.21
CA PRO A 393 -12.15 6.53 -15.19
C PRO A 393 -13.42 6.26 -14.40
N GLN A 394 -14.46 5.67 -15.01
CA GLN A 394 -15.73 5.37 -14.34
C GLN A 394 -15.55 4.28 -13.28
N LYS A 395 -14.87 3.20 -13.62
CA LYS A 395 -14.54 2.14 -12.65
C LYS A 395 -13.65 2.68 -11.54
N ALA A 396 -12.63 3.47 -11.89
CA ALA A 396 -11.74 4.10 -10.92
C ALA A 396 -12.49 5.08 -10.00
N PHE A 397 -13.49 5.81 -10.50
CA PHE A 397 -14.37 6.65 -9.71
C PHE A 397 -15.13 5.82 -8.67
N LEU A 398 -15.77 4.73 -9.06
CA LEU A 398 -16.49 3.85 -8.14
C LEU A 398 -15.53 3.22 -7.11
N ARG A 399 -14.41 2.66 -7.57
CA ARG A 399 -13.41 2.00 -6.72
C ARG A 399 -12.76 2.96 -5.72
N SER A 400 -12.55 4.23 -6.09
CA SER A 400 -11.90 5.22 -5.23
C SER A 400 -12.68 5.52 -3.94
N ARG A 401 -13.99 5.21 -3.88
CA ARG A 401 -14.79 5.34 -2.64
C ARG A 401 -14.23 4.48 -1.51
N ALA A 402 -13.76 3.28 -1.84
CA ALA A 402 -13.14 2.38 -0.88
C ALA A 402 -11.82 2.91 -0.31
N ASN A 403 -11.09 3.74 -1.05
CA ASN A 403 -9.78 4.26 -0.62
C ASN A 403 -9.83 5.01 0.72
N SER A 404 -10.96 5.64 1.07
CA SER A 404 -11.14 6.32 2.36
C SER A 404 -11.63 5.39 3.49
N ILE A 405 -11.83 4.10 3.18
CA ILE A 405 -12.36 3.08 4.12
C ILE A 405 -11.31 2.00 4.39
N GLU A 406 -10.78 1.38 3.34
CA GLU A 406 -9.79 0.29 3.40
C GLU A 406 -8.43 0.75 3.96
N GLY A 407 -7.63 -0.15 4.51
CA GLY A 407 -6.30 0.17 5.04
C GLY A 407 -6.31 1.15 6.22
N GLY A 408 -7.42 1.22 6.95
CA GLY A 408 -7.78 2.23 7.95
C GLY A 408 -8.51 3.41 7.34
N THR A 409 -9.65 3.78 7.95
CA THR A 409 -10.45 4.90 7.44
C THR A 409 -9.70 6.23 7.48
N SER A 410 -10.20 7.22 6.74
CA SER A 410 -9.67 8.59 6.82
C SER A 410 -9.69 9.14 8.25
N GLU A 411 -10.70 8.78 9.05
CA GLU A 411 -10.85 9.16 10.45
C GLU A 411 -9.78 8.47 11.32
N VAL A 412 -9.55 7.17 11.15
CA VAL A 412 -8.46 6.43 11.84
C VAL A 412 -7.10 7.06 11.50
N MET A 413 -6.86 7.43 10.23
CA MET A 413 -5.61 8.09 9.85
C MET A 413 -5.46 9.45 10.53
N ARG A 414 -6.55 10.26 10.62
CA ARG A 414 -6.54 11.55 11.32
C ARG A 414 -6.27 11.37 12.80
N ASN A 415 -6.87 10.38 13.47
CA ASN A 415 -6.61 10.09 14.88
C ASN A 415 -5.15 9.69 15.10
N ILE A 416 -4.59 8.80 14.28
CA ILE A 416 -3.17 8.43 14.38
C ILE A 416 -2.26 9.65 14.21
N LEU A 417 -2.54 10.52 13.25
CA LEU A 417 -1.76 11.74 13.03
C LEU A 417 -1.93 12.73 14.18
N GLY A 418 -3.15 12.91 14.68
CA GLY A 418 -3.44 13.77 15.82
C GLY A 418 -2.70 13.31 17.08
N GLU A 419 -2.87 12.05 17.46
CA GLU A 419 -2.33 11.51 18.69
C GLU A 419 -0.81 11.31 18.64
N ARG A 420 -0.30 10.67 17.57
CA ARG A 420 1.09 10.20 17.52
C ARG A 420 2.08 11.15 16.86
N VAL A 421 1.61 12.01 15.96
CA VAL A 421 2.48 12.98 15.26
C VAL A 421 2.37 14.36 15.88
N LEU A 422 1.14 14.82 16.19
CA LEU A 422 0.89 16.14 16.75
C LEU A 422 0.87 16.14 18.30
N GLY A 423 0.80 14.97 18.94
CA GLY A 423 0.75 14.84 20.41
C GLY A 423 -0.55 15.35 21.03
N LEU A 424 -1.65 15.31 20.27
CA LEU A 424 -2.97 15.69 20.77
C LEU A 424 -3.50 14.61 21.74
N PRO A 425 -4.38 14.97 22.70
CA PRO A 425 -5.04 13.98 23.54
C PRO A 425 -5.80 12.94 22.71
N GLY A 426 -5.68 11.67 23.09
CA GLY A 426 -6.49 10.60 22.51
C GLY A 426 -7.94 10.64 22.99
N ASP A 427 -8.81 9.94 22.25
CA ASP A 427 -10.21 9.79 22.62
C ASP A 427 -10.38 9.06 23.96
N VAL A 428 -11.49 9.33 24.65
CA VAL A 428 -11.88 8.61 25.86
C VAL A 428 -12.14 7.15 25.51
N ARG A 429 -11.41 6.25 26.16
CA ARG A 429 -11.50 4.79 25.95
C ARG A 429 -12.06 4.15 27.21
N VAL A 430 -13.35 3.82 27.18
CA VAL A 430 -14.05 3.20 28.31
C VAL A 430 -13.80 1.69 28.44
N ASP A 431 -13.30 1.06 27.37
CA ASP A 431 -13.08 -0.38 27.23
C ASP A 431 -11.63 -0.83 27.42
N ARG A 432 -10.71 0.10 27.75
CA ARG A 432 -9.27 -0.16 27.74
C ARG A 432 -8.82 -1.27 28.67
N ASP A 433 -9.38 -1.29 29.88
CA ASP A 433 -8.96 -2.18 30.95
C ASP A 433 -10.03 -3.27 31.27
N MET A 434 -11.02 -3.41 30.36
CA MET A 434 -12.08 -4.41 30.50
C MET A 434 -11.71 -5.71 29.80
N ALA A 435 -12.12 -6.86 30.37
CA ALA A 435 -12.14 -8.12 29.64
C ALA A 435 -12.97 -7.97 28.37
N TRP A 436 -12.49 -8.54 27.25
CA TRP A 436 -13.20 -8.43 25.96
C TRP A 436 -14.65 -8.96 26.05
N SER A 437 -14.88 -10.03 26.84
CA SER A 437 -16.21 -10.59 27.08
C SER A 437 -17.20 -9.59 27.71
N LYS A 438 -16.71 -8.56 28.39
CA LYS A 438 -17.51 -7.55 29.12
C LYS A 438 -17.63 -6.22 28.36
N VAL A 439 -16.93 -6.06 27.23
CA VAL A 439 -17.03 -4.87 26.39
C VAL A 439 -18.43 -4.80 25.79
N PRO A 440 -19.19 -3.69 26.01
CA PRO A 440 -20.49 -3.51 25.39
C PRO A 440 -20.40 -3.59 23.86
N ARG A 441 -21.32 -4.30 23.25
CA ARG A 441 -21.44 -4.42 21.79
C ARG A 441 -22.81 -3.94 21.35
N ASN A 442 -22.83 -3.16 20.28
CA ASN A 442 -24.07 -2.71 19.64
C ASN A 442 -24.65 -3.81 18.76
#